data_5e09b725228997c45ce2698dee1d93d6
#
_entry.id   5e09b725228997c45ce2698dee1d93d6
#
_cell.length_a   1.000
_cell.length_b   1.000
_cell.length_c   1.000
_cell.angle_alpha   90.00
_cell.angle_beta   90.00
_cell.angle_gamma   90.00
#
_symmetry.space_group_name_H-M   'P 1'
#
loop_
_entity.id
_entity.type
_entity.pdbx_description
1 polymer ?
#
loop_
_entity_poly.entity_id
_entity_poly.type
_entity_poly.pdbx_seq_one_letter_code
_entity_poly.pdbx_strand_id
1 'polypeptide(L)'
;MSEEEKPEEEQQQNAEEGEGEQNAEPKEEAPVLDEQEQKDLEEDKAEEEKDKEEEQVLDEEGNPIPNGGPKNPLKPEMLKENLSNLAKTFDGLSYAFTKLDIHEKELDGLGEDINNYNLLREFICTNNKIKDISVLSKMSYMSLIDASINWIKDISFFAQDNSFLFLTKLNLKQNKIKFLPKMFSVYLTEINLSENRIADCSQFTGLPKLKKLNLNQNKIKSCKGLSNCPCLDVLYLNQNRIKSLEGIEQLPNLRKLRLKTNRIKVFDYLPDLPQLQKLTISENQIESRDEFAKLCKYDKLFKITLETNPYFDSSGVTPKTEVIIQMGTLKHLKFVNKEQLVKEDYEEAARTLQERKEKEEEERKQREEEERQRKEEEERIRKEKEEEERLKREEEEKIRKEKEEEERLKREEEEKLKKEQEEEERLKREEEEKKKGENEEGEQKENEENENEENEGGDKNEENENENEDNEGGGDDE
;
A
#
# COMPACT_ATOMS: atom_id res chain seq x y z
N MET A 1 -62.73 24.40 12.34
CA MET A 1 -62.12 25.35 13.31
C MET A 1 -60.66 25.24 12.98
N SER A 2 -60.30 26.07 12.18
CA SER A 2 -59.60 27.37 12.18
C SER A 2 -58.10 27.10 12.01
N GLU A 3 -57.56 27.32 10.84
CA GLU A 3 -57.02 28.62 10.33
C GLU A 3 -55.56 28.76 10.71
N GLU A 4 -54.71 28.81 9.66
CA GLU A 4 -54.09 30.02 9.08
C GLU A 4 -52.75 30.34 9.77
N GLU A 5 -51.68 30.76 9.21
CA GLU A 5 -51.41 31.47 7.95
C GLU A 5 -49.87 31.43 7.67
N LYS A 6 -49.49 31.53 6.43
CA LYS A 6 -48.18 32.06 5.96
C LYS A 6 -48.19 33.60 6.05
N PRO A 7 -47.06 34.32 6.06
CA PRO A 7 -46.72 34.93 4.79
C PRO A 7 -45.23 34.98 4.42
N GLU A 8 -45.05 35.21 3.15
CA GLU A 8 -43.84 35.59 2.39
C GLU A 8 -43.43 37.05 2.68
N GLU A 9 -42.18 37.39 2.32
CA GLU A 9 -41.72 38.61 1.61
C GLU A 9 -40.18 38.73 1.80
N GLU A 10 -39.43 38.56 0.73
CA GLU A 10 -38.79 39.53 -0.19
C GLU A 10 -37.92 40.62 0.49
N GLN A 11 -36.64 40.72 0.17
CA GLN A 11 -36.01 41.78 -0.65
C GLN A 11 -34.48 41.81 -0.55
N GLN A 12 -33.85 41.68 -1.67
CA GLN A 12 -32.90 42.59 -2.37
C GLN A 12 -31.47 42.76 -1.84
N GLN A 13 -30.59 42.29 -2.73
CA GLN A 13 -29.40 42.91 -3.30
C GLN A 13 -28.46 43.76 -2.39
N ASN A 14 -27.20 43.32 -2.30
CA ASN A 14 -26.10 44.17 -2.71
C ASN A 14 -24.88 43.33 -3.13
N ALA A 15 -24.37 43.68 -4.29
CA ALA A 15 -23.09 43.19 -4.82
C ALA A 15 -21.94 43.90 -4.16
N GLU A 16 -20.93 43.17 -3.72
CA GLU A 16 -19.56 43.65 -3.61
C GLU A 16 -18.61 42.55 -4.14
N GLU A 17 -17.87 42.97 -5.12
CA GLU A 17 -16.78 42.24 -5.75
C GLU A 17 -15.69 41.97 -4.71
N GLY A 18 -15.39 40.69 -4.48
CA GLY A 18 -14.24 40.23 -3.74
C GLY A 18 -13.52 39.18 -4.58
N GLU A 19 -12.36 39.53 -5.06
CA GLU A 19 -11.45 38.63 -5.77
C GLU A 19 -11.20 37.37 -4.93
N GLY A 20 -11.78 36.26 -5.33
CA GLY A 20 -11.55 34.96 -4.74
C GLY A 20 -10.30 34.34 -5.36
N GLU A 21 -9.24 34.27 -4.59
CA GLU A 21 -8.13 33.34 -4.83
C GLU A 21 -8.71 31.92 -4.97
N GLN A 22 -8.63 31.39 -6.17
CA GLN A 22 -8.90 29.99 -6.43
C GLN A 22 -7.81 29.16 -5.78
N ASN A 23 -8.07 28.63 -4.60
CA ASN A 23 -7.35 27.49 -4.06
C ASN A 23 -7.52 26.32 -5.04
N ALA A 24 -6.54 26.11 -5.89
CA ALA A 24 -6.41 24.91 -6.68
C ALA A 24 -6.15 23.76 -5.69
N GLU A 25 -7.14 22.89 -5.52
CA GLU A 25 -6.94 21.58 -4.89
C GLU A 25 -5.76 20.88 -5.58
N PRO A 26 -4.83 20.28 -4.83
CA PRO A 26 -3.75 19.52 -5.43
C PRO A 26 -4.38 18.39 -6.24
N LYS A 27 -4.13 18.38 -7.55
CA LYS A 27 -4.46 17.22 -8.40
C LYS A 27 -3.71 16.04 -7.81
N GLU A 28 -4.45 15.08 -7.24
CA GLU A 28 -3.90 13.77 -6.90
C GLU A 28 -3.26 13.23 -8.19
N GLU A 29 -1.93 13.14 -8.19
CA GLU A 29 -1.22 12.43 -9.26
C GLU A 29 -1.70 10.98 -9.21
N ALA A 30 -2.18 10.48 -10.34
CA ALA A 30 -2.60 9.11 -10.47
C ALA A 30 -1.46 8.18 -9.99
N PRO A 31 -1.75 7.16 -9.16
CA PRO A 31 -0.73 6.29 -8.63
C PRO A 31 0.06 5.65 -9.78
N VAL A 32 1.37 5.75 -9.72
CA VAL A 32 2.27 5.10 -10.70
C VAL A 32 2.09 3.60 -10.54
N LEU A 33 1.45 2.99 -11.53
CA LEU A 33 1.23 1.54 -11.58
C LEU A 33 2.57 0.84 -11.79
N ASP A 34 2.80 -0.26 -11.07
CA ASP A 34 3.95 -1.12 -11.34
C ASP A 34 3.81 -1.82 -12.72
N GLU A 35 4.94 -2.31 -13.28
CA GLU A 35 4.96 -2.94 -14.61
C GLU A 35 3.94 -4.09 -14.74
N GLN A 36 3.73 -4.82 -13.66
CA GLN A 36 2.78 -5.92 -13.63
C GLN A 36 1.32 -5.43 -13.61
N GLU A 37 1.06 -4.32 -12.95
CA GLU A 37 -0.28 -3.69 -12.94
C GLU A 37 -0.62 -3.07 -14.30
N GLN A 38 0.38 -2.52 -15.00
CA GLN A 38 0.22 -2.01 -16.36
C GLN A 38 -0.12 -3.16 -17.33
N LYS A 39 0.60 -4.28 -17.24
CA LYS A 39 0.33 -5.47 -18.04
C LYS A 39 -1.06 -6.06 -17.77
N ASP A 40 -1.48 -6.12 -16.50
CA ASP A 40 -2.83 -6.55 -16.14
C ASP A 40 -3.91 -5.68 -16.76
N LEU A 41 -3.68 -4.37 -16.81
CA LEU A 41 -4.63 -3.42 -17.38
C LEU A 41 -4.73 -3.60 -18.90
N GLU A 42 -3.64 -3.89 -19.58
CA GLU A 42 -3.63 -4.20 -21.01
C GLU A 42 -4.35 -5.52 -21.32
N GLU A 43 -4.10 -6.57 -20.53
CA GLU A 43 -4.82 -7.84 -20.64
C GLU A 43 -6.33 -7.66 -20.41
N ASP A 44 -6.72 -6.88 -19.39
CA ASP A 44 -8.13 -6.61 -19.09
C ASP A 44 -8.82 -5.85 -20.22
N LYS A 45 -8.14 -4.89 -20.86
CA LYS A 45 -8.65 -4.15 -22.03
C LYS A 45 -8.79 -5.06 -23.25
N ALA A 46 -7.79 -5.89 -23.53
CA ALA A 46 -7.82 -6.82 -24.67
C ALA A 46 -8.97 -7.84 -24.52
N GLU A 47 -9.24 -8.32 -23.29
CA GLU A 47 -10.39 -9.20 -23.03
C GLU A 47 -11.74 -8.46 -23.24
N GLU A 48 -11.82 -7.19 -22.84
CA GLU A 48 -13.05 -6.40 -23.07
C GLU A 48 -13.31 -6.13 -24.56
N GLU A 49 -12.28 -5.87 -25.33
CA GLU A 49 -12.38 -5.70 -26.78
C GLU A 49 -12.86 -6.99 -27.45
N LYS A 50 -12.25 -8.11 -27.09
CA LYS A 50 -12.66 -9.44 -27.58
C LYS A 50 -14.11 -9.76 -27.22
N ASP A 51 -14.57 -9.40 -26.01
CA ASP A 51 -15.96 -9.58 -25.62
C ASP A 51 -16.93 -8.73 -26.46
N LYS A 52 -16.54 -7.51 -26.81
CA LYS A 52 -17.34 -6.64 -27.67
C LYS A 52 -17.47 -7.21 -29.09
N GLU A 53 -16.39 -7.80 -29.62
CA GLU A 53 -16.41 -8.46 -30.92
C GLU A 53 -17.29 -9.71 -30.92
N GLU A 54 -17.18 -10.56 -29.87
CA GLU A 54 -18.00 -11.77 -29.72
C GLU A 54 -19.50 -11.46 -29.52
N GLU A 55 -19.84 -10.28 -28.98
CA GLU A 55 -21.22 -9.87 -28.69
C GLU A 55 -21.93 -9.19 -29.86
N GLN A 56 -21.19 -8.75 -30.87
CA GLN A 56 -21.79 -8.15 -32.03
C GLN A 56 -22.66 -9.19 -32.78
N VAL A 57 -23.97 -9.00 -32.67
CA VAL A 57 -24.91 -9.74 -33.52
C VAL A 57 -24.93 -9.05 -34.86
N LEU A 58 -24.45 -9.73 -35.90
CA LEU A 58 -24.44 -9.23 -37.25
C LEU A 58 -25.69 -9.75 -37.99
N ASP A 59 -26.28 -8.91 -38.85
CA ASP A 59 -27.32 -9.33 -39.77
C ASP A 59 -26.75 -10.20 -40.91
N GLU A 60 -27.62 -10.61 -41.85
CA GLU A 60 -27.19 -11.40 -43.00
C GLU A 60 -26.23 -10.65 -43.94
N GLU A 61 -26.15 -9.34 -43.81
CA GLU A 61 -25.28 -8.46 -44.60
C GLU A 61 -23.98 -8.09 -43.84
N GLY A 62 -23.82 -8.60 -42.60
CA GLY A 62 -22.65 -8.35 -41.77
C GLY A 62 -22.66 -7.05 -40.97
N ASN A 63 -23.78 -6.37 -40.84
CA ASN A 63 -23.90 -5.15 -40.04
C ASN A 63 -24.29 -5.47 -38.60
N PRO A 64 -23.78 -4.72 -37.58
CA PRO A 64 -24.16 -4.92 -36.19
C PRO A 64 -25.65 -4.59 -35.96
N ILE A 65 -26.40 -5.55 -35.43
CA ILE A 65 -27.77 -5.35 -35.01
C ILE A 65 -27.77 -4.77 -33.59
N PRO A 66 -28.19 -3.52 -33.36
CA PRO A 66 -28.31 -2.99 -32.01
C PRO A 66 -29.39 -3.75 -31.23
N ASN A 67 -29.06 -4.33 -30.10
CA ASN A 67 -29.96 -5.08 -29.22
C ASN A 67 -30.65 -6.31 -29.87
N GLY A 68 -29.97 -7.00 -30.75
CA GLY A 68 -30.46 -8.28 -31.29
C GLY A 68 -30.72 -9.28 -30.15
N GLY A 69 -31.97 -9.76 -30.07
CA GLY A 69 -32.32 -10.83 -29.12
C GLY A 69 -31.51 -12.10 -29.36
N PRO A 70 -31.66 -13.14 -28.51
CA PRO A 70 -30.97 -14.40 -28.69
C PRO A 70 -31.26 -15.03 -30.05
N LYS A 71 -30.21 -15.50 -30.74
CA LYS A 71 -30.31 -16.16 -32.04
C LYS A 71 -30.86 -17.58 -31.92
N ASN A 72 -30.48 -18.27 -30.85
CA ASN A 72 -30.89 -19.65 -30.55
C ASN A 72 -31.42 -19.76 -29.11
N PRO A 73 -32.61 -19.19 -28.81
CA PRO A 73 -33.21 -19.29 -27.48
C PRO A 73 -33.74 -20.69 -27.23
N LEU A 74 -33.91 -21.04 -25.95
CA LEU A 74 -34.57 -22.27 -25.53
C LEU A 74 -35.99 -22.30 -26.02
N LYS A 75 -36.30 -23.26 -26.93
CA LYS A 75 -37.65 -23.43 -27.53
C LYS A 75 -38.48 -24.34 -26.65
N PRO A 76 -39.86 -24.20 -26.67
CA PRO A 76 -40.77 -25.03 -25.88
C PRO A 76 -40.67 -26.54 -26.15
N GLU A 77 -40.37 -26.96 -27.37
CA GLU A 77 -40.16 -28.36 -27.73
C GLU A 77 -38.92 -28.92 -27.06
N MET A 78 -37.80 -28.21 -27.19
CA MET A 78 -36.52 -28.59 -26.56
C MET A 78 -36.62 -28.62 -25.03
N LEU A 79 -37.39 -27.69 -24.45
CA LEU A 79 -37.64 -27.64 -23.02
C LEU A 79 -38.35 -28.93 -22.57
N LYS A 80 -39.41 -29.34 -23.27
CA LYS A 80 -40.17 -30.56 -22.93
C LYS A 80 -39.35 -31.86 -23.06
N GLU A 81 -38.48 -31.93 -24.05
CA GLU A 81 -37.62 -33.09 -24.31
C GLU A 81 -36.54 -33.30 -23.24
N ASN A 82 -36.11 -32.19 -22.61
CA ASN A 82 -35.00 -32.22 -21.64
C ASN A 82 -35.47 -32.16 -20.18
N LEU A 83 -36.78 -32.21 -19.91
CA LEU A 83 -37.33 -32.34 -18.59
C LEU A 83 -37.23 -33.78 -18.08
N SER A 84 -36.86 -33.94 -16.81
CA SER A 84 -36.70 -35.25 -16.16
C SER A 84 -37.04 -35.18 -14.67
N ASN A 85 -36.89 -36.32 -13.98
CA ASN A 85 -37.13 -36.46 -12.55
C ASN A 85 -38.54 -36.04 -12.11
N LEU A 86 -39.50 -36.87 -12.40
CA LEU A 86 -40.88 -36.67 -12.00
C LEU A 86 -41.05 -36.90 -10.49
N ALA A 87 -41.53 -35.87 -9.79
CA ALA A 87 -41.79 -35.96 -8.34
C ALA A 87 -43.22 -35.52 -8.02
N LYS A 88 -43.76 -36.04 -6.92
CA LYS A 88 -45.05 -35.53 -6.42
C LYS A 88 -45.00 -34.08 -6.05
N THR A 89 -46.05 -33.35 -6.38
CA THR A 89 -46.26 -31.96 -5.97
C THR A 89 -46.45 -31.91 -4.44
N PHE A 90 -46.34 -30.69 -3.87
CA PHE A 90 -46.37 -30.50 -2.42
C PHE A 90 -47.72 -30.94 -1.80
N ASP A 91 -48.80 -30.80 -2.57
CA ASP A 91 -50.14 -31.25 -2.18
C ASP A 91 -50.33 -32.78 -2.30
N GLY A 92 -49.36 -33.49 -2.92
CA GLY A 92 -49.40 -34.93 -3.15
C GLY A 92 -50.45 -35.42 -4.16
N LEU A 93 -51.13 -34.46 -4.86
CA LEU A 93 -52.23 -34.77 -5.76
C LEU A 93 -51.79 -34.92 -7.22
N SER A 94 -50.66 -34.35 -7.59
CA SER A 94 -50.14 -34.39 -8.93
C SER A 94 -48.62 -34.64 -8.99
N TYR A 95 -48.07 -34.70 -10.21
CA TYR A 95 -46.65 -34.90 -10.44
C TYR A 95 -46.12 -33.74 -11.29
N ALA A 96 -44.90 -33.34 -11.02
CA ALA A 96 -44.19 -32.32 -11.79
C ALA A 96 -42.76 -32.73 -12.08
N PHE A 97 -42.23 -32.25 -13.18
CA PHE A 97 -40.82 -32.37 -13.48
C PHE A 97 -39.99 -31.48 -12.55
N THR A 98 -38.91 -32.05 -12.01
CA THR A 98 -38.06 -31.33 -11.06
C THR A 98 -36.65 -31.06 -11.58
N LYS A 99 -36.25 -31.61 -12.71
CA LYS A 99 -34.96 -31.39 -13.34
C LYS A 99 -35.12 -30.99 -14.81
N LEU A 100 -34.41 -29.91 -15.20
CA LEU A 100 -34.20 -29.54 -16.59
C LEU A 100 -32.71 -29.60 -16.89
N ASP A 101 -32.34 -30.34 -17.96
CA ASP A 101 -30.96 -30.54 -18.38
C ASP A 101 -30.80 -30.24 -19.86
N ILE A 102 -30.27 -29.04 -20.15
CA ILE A 102 -30.12 -28.48 -21.51
C ILE A 102 -28.63 -28.23 -21.83
N HIS A 103 -27.75 -29.14 -21.37
CA HIS A 103 -26.33 -29.04 -21.66
C HIS A 103 -26.02 -29.15 -23.18
N GLU A 104 -24.97 -28.48 -23.64
CA GLU A 104 -24.46 -28.64 -25.02
C GLU A 104 -25.52 -28.46 -26.14
N LYS A 105 -26.38 -27.46 -26.02
CA LYS A 105 -27.43 -27.17 -27.00
C LYS A 105 -27.17 -25.90 -27.84
N GLU A 106 -25.97 -25.28 -27.66
CA GLU A 106 -25.61 -24.04 -28.32
C GLU A 106 -26.58 -22.86 -28.07
N LEU A 107 -27.27 -22.91 -26.94
CA LEU A 107 -28.25 -21.88 -26.57
C LEU A 107 -27.56 -20.57 -26.19
N ASP A 108 -28.14 -19.45 -26.61
CA ASP A 108 -27.67 -18.11 -26.25
C ASP A 108 -28.65 -17.32 -25.35
N GLY A 109 -29.83 -17.89 -25.06
CA GLY A 109 -30.80 -17.33 -24.14
C GLY A 109 -31.81 -18.34 -23.62
N LEU A 110 -32.41 -18.02 -22.47
CA LEU A 110 -33.52 -18.76 -21.87
C LEU A 110 -34.82 -18.00 -22.21
N GLY A 111 -35.77 -18.70 -22.83
CA GLY A 111 -37.09 -18.15 -23.09
C GLY A 111 -37.93 -18.02 -21.81
N GLU A 112 -38.98 -17.19 -21.85
CA GLU A 112 -39.94 -17.03 -20.73
C GLU A 112 -40.73 -18.30 -20.44
N ASP A 113 -40.83 -19.24 -21.39
CA ASP A 113 -41.57 -20.52 -21.24
C ASP A 113 -41.08 -21.41 -20.10
N ILE A 114 -39.83 -21.24 -19.69
CA ILE A 114 -39.27 -21.92 -18.52
C ILE A 114 -40.03 -21.60 -17.23
N ASN A 115 -40.67 -20.44 -17.12
CA ASN A 115 -41.46 -20.01 -15.96
C ASN A 115 -42.72 -20.92 -15.75
N ASN A 116 -43.14 -21.65 -16.75
CA ASN A 116 -44.25 -22.57 -16.65
C ASN A 116 -43.89 -23.83 -15.79
N TYR A 117 -42.59 -24.01 -15.48
CA TYR A 117 -42.07 -25.15 -14.74
C TYR A 117 -41.49 -24.68 -13.36
N ASN A 118 -42.28 -23.94 -12.60
CA ASN A 118 -41.91 -23.35 -11.33
C ASN A 118 -41.55 -24.32 -10.21
N LEU A 119 -41.80 -25.63 -10.39
CA LEU A 119 -41.45 -26.71 -9.44
C LEU A 119 -40.07 -27.33 -9.74
N LEU A 120 -39.32 -26.78 -10.70
CA LEU A 120 -37.93 -27.21 -10.96
C LEU A 120 -37.07 -27.01 -9.70
N ARG A 121 -36.24 -28.02 -9.41
CA ARG A 121 -35.26 -28.05 -8.32
C ARG A 121 -33.82 -28.06 -8.83
N GLU A 122 -33.61 -28.66 -9.99
CA GLU A 122 -32.30 -28.78 -10.62
C GLU A 122 -32.35 -28.21 -12.02
N PHE A 123 -31.47 -27.28 -12.27
CA PHE A 123 -31.28 -26.64 -13.57
C PHE A 123 -29.83 -26.80 -14.03
N ILE A 124 -29.63 -27.43 -15.17
CA ILE A 124 -28.33 -27.68 -15.79
C ILE A 124 -28.35 -27.12 -17.21
N CYS A 125 -27.49 -26.17 -17.50
CA CYS A 125 -27.35 -25.58 -18.83
C CYS A 125 -25.87 -25.39 -19.22
N THR A 126 -25.04 -26.34 -18.82
CA THR A 126 -23.60 -26.27 -19.04
C THR A 126 -23.25 -26.30 -20.52
N ASN A 127 -22.12 -25.66 -20.87
CA ASN A 127 -21.57 -25.60 -22.22
C ASN A 127 -22.57 -25.05 -23.26
N ASN A 128 -23.00 -23.82 -23.03
CA ASN A 128 -23.85 -23.05 -23.91
C ASN A 128 -23.24 -21.62 -24.10
N LYS A 129 -23.99 -20.71 -24.71
CA LYS A 129 -23.61 -19.30 -24.90
C LYS A 129 -24.56 -18.35 -24.17
N ILE A 130 -25.22 -18.85 -23.11
CA ILE A 130 -26.25 -18.13 -22.37
C ILE A 130 -25.64 -16.93 -21.66
N LYS A 131 -26.24 -15.76 -21.87
CA LYS A 131 -25.77 -14.48 -21.30
C LYS A 131 -26.52 -14.08 -20.03
N ASP A 132 -27.79 -14.48 -19.90
CA ASP A 132 -28.67 -14.13 -18.79
C ASP A 132 -29.47 -15.33 -18.31
N ILE A 133 -29.46 -15.57 -17.00
CA ILE A 133 -30.23 -16.58 -16.30
C ILE A 133 -31.13 -15.97 -15.23
N SER A 134 -31.39 -14.66 -15.26
CA SER A 134 -32.20 -13.92 -14.28
C SER A 134 -33.65 -14.43 -14.20
N VAL A 135 -34.15 -15.00 -15.30
CA VAL A 135 -35.47 -15.64 -15.35
C VAL A 135 -35.65 -16.73 -14.26
N LEU A 136 -34.55 -17.39 -13.83
CA LEU A 136 -34.58 -18.40 -12.78
C LEU A 136 -34.93 -17.81 -11.41
N SER A 137 -34.81 -16.50 -11.20
CA SER A 137 -35.15 -15.84 -9.93
C SER A 137 -36.63 -16.03 -9.52
N LYS A 138 -37.50 -16.30 -10.51
CA LYS A 138 -38.92 -16.60 -10.29
C LYS A 138 -39.16 -18.04 -9.79
N MET A 139 -38.11 -18.91 -9.76
CA MET A 139 -38.21 -20.33 -9.41
C MET A 139 -37.83 -20.57 -7.96
N SER A 140 -38.81 -20.51 -7.05
CA SER A 140 -38.57 -20.56 -5.61
C SER A 140 -38.01 -21.89 -5.08
N TYR A 141 -38.14 -22.97 -5.80
CA TYR A 141 -37.75 -24.31 -5.32
C TYR A 141 -36.40 -24.82 -5.84
N MET A 142 -35.64 -23.97 -6.53
CA MET A 142 -34.30 -24.31 -7.00
C MET A 142 -33.39 -24.73 -5.86
N SER A 143 -32.78 -25.92 -6.00
CA SER A 143 -31.79 -26.48 -5.07
C SER A 143 -30.38 -26.53 -5.68
N LEU A 144 -30.30 -26.72 -7.02
CA LEU A 144 -29.07 -26.80 -7.77
C LEU A 144 -29.19 -26.00 -9.07
N ILE A 145 -28.22 -25.14 -9.32
CA ILE A 145 -28.03 -24.44 -10.60
C ILE A 145 -26.61 -24.75 -11.09
N ASP A 146 -26.50 -25.38 -12.26
CA ASP A 146 -25.24 -25.54 -12.98
C ASP A 146 -25.33 -24.84 -14.34
N ALA A 147 -24.78 -23.67 -14.40
CA ALA A 147 -24.68 -22.87 -15.62
C ALA A 147 -23.20 -22.61 -15.98
N SER A 148 -22.37 -23.62 -15.72
CA SER A 148 -20.93 -23.54 -16.07
C SER A 148 -20.72 -23.54 -17.58
N ILE A 149 -19.59 -22.92 -18.01
CA ILE A 149 -19.22 -22.81 -19.43
C ILE A 149 -20.31 -22.09 -20.22
N ASN A 150 -20.51 -20.83 -19.88
CA ASN A 150 -21.45 -19.93 -20.52
C ASN A 150 -20.87 -18.50 -20.67
N TRP A 151 -21.69 -17.54 -21.07
CA TRP A 151 -21.28 -16.14 -21.26
C TRP A 151 -21.95 -15.19 -20.27
N ILE A 152 -22.29 -15.69 -19.08
CA ILE A 152 -22.99 -14.91 -18.04
C ILE A 152 -22.04 -13.83 -17.50
N LYS A 153 -22.54 -12.58 -17.51
CA LYS A 153 -21.80 -11.41 -16.99
C LYS A 153 -22.39 -10.88 -15.69
N ASP A 154 -23.71 -10.84 -15.60
CA ASP A 154 -24.44 -10.31 -14.46
C ASP A 154 -25.12 -11.41 -13.66
N ILE A 155 -24.90 -11.37 -12.35
CA ILE A 155 -25.52 -12.23 -11.34
C ILE A 155 -26.13 -11.41 -10.20
N SER A 156 -26.40 -10.13 -10.43
CA SER A 156 -26.97 -9.21 -9.43
C SER A 156 -28.37 -9.61 -8.95
N PHE A 157 -29.09 -10.37 -9.75
CA PHE A 157 -30.40 -10.91 -9.38
C PHE A 157 -30.36 -11.87 -8.17
N PHE A 158 -29.19 -12.44 -7.81
CA PHE A 158 -29.03 -13.17 -6.55
C PHE A 158 -29.09 -12.26 -5.30
N ALA A 159 -29.02 -10.95 -5.49
CA ALA A 159 -29.18 -9.97 -4.43
C ALA A 159 -30.64 -9.64 -4.09
N GLN A 160 -31.60 -10.23 -4.80
CA GLN A 160 -33.03 -10.02 -4.53
C GLN A 160 -33.46 -10.89 -3.32
N ASP A 161 -34.18 -10.28 -2.38
CA ASP A 161 -34.71 -10.97 -1.24
C ASP A 161 -35.71 -12.06 -1.67
N ASN A 162 -35.66 -13.21 -1.01
CA ASN A 162 -36.50 -14.36 -1.27
C ASN A 162 -36.29 -15.09 -2.61
N SER A 163 -35.34 -14.71 -3.43
CA SER A 163 -34.89 -15.52 -4.55
C SER A 163 -34.06 -16.70 -4.05
N PHE A 164 -34.20 -17.83 -4.68
CA PHE A 164 -33.36 -19.01 -4.43
C PHE A 164 -33.24 -19.46 -2.96
N LEU A 165 -34.34 -19.40 -2.21
CA LEU A 165 -34.36 -19.75 -0.78
C LEU A 165 -33.81 -21.15 -0.49
N PHE A 166 -34.08 -22.14 -1.36
CA PHE A 166 -33.67 -23.54 -1.20
C PHE A 166 -32.38 -23.88 -1.94
N LEU A 167 -31.71 -22.88 -2.57
CA LEU A 167 -30.50 -23.15 -3.33
C LEU A 167 -29.39 -23.67 -2.40
N THR A 168 -28.85 -24.82 -2.71
CA THR A 168 -27.77 -25.48 -1.96
C THR A 168 -26.44 -25.45 -2.71
N LYS A 169 -26.51 -25.55 -4.05
CA LYS A 169 -25.34 -25.59 -4.91
C LYS A 169 -25.49 -24.65 -6.11
N LEU A 170 -24.48 -23.82 -6.34
CA LEU A 170 -24.40 -22.92 -7.46
C LEU A 170 -23.06 -23.11 -8.18
N ASN A 171 -23.12 -23.52 -9.43
CA ASN A 171 -21.96 -23.66 -10.29
C ASN A 171 -22.06 -22.71 -11.47
N LEU A 172 -21.18 -21.71 -11.48
CA LEU A 172 -21.03 -20.67 -12.52
C LEU A 172 -19.59 -20.65 -13.05
N LYS A 173 -18.91 -21.79 -12.99
CA LYS A 173 -17.54 -21.92 -13.49
C LYS A 173 -17.47 -21.51 -14.96
N GLN A 174 -16.37 -20.84 -15.34
CA GLN A 174 -16.07 -20.50 -16.73
C GLN A 174 -17.19 -19.67 -17.37
N ASN A 175 -17.35 -18.47 -16.82
CA ASN A 175 -18.25 -17.43 -17.29
C ASN A 175 -17.52 -16.07 -17.42
N LYS A 176 -18.23 -14.98 -17.61
CA LYS A 176 -17.65 -13.63 -17.80
C LYS A 176 -18.00 -12.70 -16.63
N ILE A 177 -18.22 -13.23 -15.42
CA ILE A 177 -18.66 -12.49 -14.22
C ILE A 177 -17.53 -11.59 -13.70
N LYS A 178 -17.79 -10.28 -13.49
CA LYS A 178 -16.80 -9.28 -13.07
C LYS A 178 -16.84 -8.97 -11.57
N PHE A 179 -17.96 -9.16 -10.89
CA PHE A 179 -18.11 -8.87 -9.46
C PHE A 179 -18.96 -9.92 -8.75
N LEU A 180 -18.74 -10.06 -7.44
CA LEU A 180 -19.48 -10.95 -6.57
C LEU A 180 -20.50 -10.11 -5.78
N PRO A 181 -21.82 -10.19 -6.09
CA PRO A 181 -22.83 -9.39 -5.42
C PRO A 181 -23.13 -9.91 -4.02
N LYS A 182 -23.87 -9.12 -3.26
CA LYS A 182 -24.56 -9.61 -2.06
C LYS A 182 -25.52 -10.73 -2.45
N MET A 183 -25.53 -11.80 -1.69
CA MET A 183 -26.38 -12.96 -1.96
C MET A 183 -27.26 -13.26 -0.74
N PHE A 184 -28.55 -13.55 -0.98
CA PHE A 184 -29.53 -13.90 0.06
C PHE A 184 -29.96 -15.35 -0.05
N SER A 185 -29.08 -16.28 0.31
CA SER A 185 -29.43 -17.70 0.32
C SER A 185 -29.01 -18.34 1.62
N VAL A 186 -30.03 -18.77 2.41
CA VAL A 186 -29.80 -19.36 3.74
C VAL A 186 -29.21 -20.77 3.68
N TYR A 187 -29.48 -21.50 2.61
CA TYR A 187 -29.10 -22.93 2.50
C TYR A 187 -27.92 -23.19 1.57
N LEU A 188 -27.36 -22.17 0.94
CA LEU A 188 -26.25 -22.30 -0.01
C LEU A 188 -25.01 -22.84 0.70
N THR A 189 -24.54 -24.00 0.27
CA THR A 189 -23.38 -24.69 0.85
C THR A 189 -22.16 -24.71 -0.04
N GLU A 190 -22.36 -24.70 -1.36
CA GLU A 190 -21.28 -24.75 -2.34
C GLU A 190 -21.49 -23.71 -3.43
N ILE A 191 -20.46 -22.89 -3.66
CA ILE A 191 -20.39 -21.93 -4.78
C ILE A 191 -19.12 -22.21 -5.56
N ASN A 192 -19.26 -22.37 -6.86
CA ASN A 192 -18.14 -22.42 -7.79
C ASN A 192 -18.22 -21.28 -8.80
N LEU A 193 -17.31 -20.34 -8.69
CA LEU A 193 -17.12 -19.17 -9.55
C LEU A 193 -15.74 -19.17 -10.19
N SER A 194 -15.08 -20.33 -10.27
CA SER A 194 -13.76 -20.41 -10.89
C SER A 194 -13.80 -20.08 -12.38
N GLU A 195 -12.67 -19.61 -12.89
CA GLU A 195 -12.53 -19.24 -14.31
C GLU A 195 -13.54 -18.15 -14.72
N ASN A 196 -13.55 -17.06 -13.96
CA ASN A 196 -14.34 -15.87 -14.22
C ASN A 196 -13.43 -14.62 -14.25
N ARG A 197 -13.99 -13.43 -14.23
CA ARG A 197 -13.27 -12.17 -14.28
C ARG A 197 -13.49 -11.32 -13.03
N ILE A 198 -13.79 -11.96 -11.88
CA ILE A 198 -14.13 -11.29 -10.64
C ILE A 198 -12.89 -10.56 -10.12
N ALA A 199 -12.99 -9.24 -10.03
CA ALA A 199 -11.95 -8.37 -9.48
C ALA A 199 -12.29 -7.85 -8.09
N ASP A 200 -13.58 -7.73 -7.78
CA ASP A 200 -14.11 -7.19 -6.53
C ASP A 200 -15.10 -8.14 -5.87
N CYS A 201 -14.88 -8.41 -4.58
CA CYS A 201 -15.75 -9.21 -3.71
C CYS A 201 -16.35 -8.36 -2.57
N SER A 202 -16.15 -7.05 -2.54
CA SER A 202 -16.48 -6.18 -1.40
C SER A 202 -17.97 -6.19 -1.04
N GLN A 203 -18.84 -6.42 -2.01
CA GLN A 203 -20.28 -6.48 -1.80
C GLN A 203 -20.77 -7.84 -1.27
N PHE A 204 -19.93 -8.86 -1.31
CA PHE A 204 -20.28 -10.18 -0.77
C PHE A 204 -20.31 -10.14 0.77
N THR A 205 -21.47 -10.35 1.36
CA THR A 205 -21.66 -10.22 2.81
C THR A 205 -21.56 -11.52 3.59
N GLY A 206 -21.15 -12.59 2.91
CA GLY A 206 -21.06 -13.92 3.47
C GLY A 206 -22.40 -14.66 3.51
N LEU A 207 -22.31 -15.95 3.68
CA LEU A 207 -23.44 -16.88 3.71
C LEU A 207 -23.34 -17.81 4.91
N PRO A 208 -24.39 -17.93 5.72
CA PRO A 208 -24.31 -18.61 7.03
C PRO A 208 -24.01 -20.11 6.95
N LYS A 209 -24.39 -20.79 5.87
CA LYS A 209 -24.19 -22.24 5.69
C LYS A 209 -23.15 -22.59 4.61
N LEU A 210 -22.48 -21.59 4.04
CA LEU A 210 -21.49 -21.82 2.98
C LEU A 210 -20.30 -22.63 3.53
N LYS A 211 -20.03 -23.79 2.92
CA LYS A 211 -18.92 -24.69 3.27
C LYS A 211 -17.78 -24.62 2.29
N LYS A 212 -18.06 -24.37 1.02
CA LYS A 212 -17.06 -24.37 -0.05
C LYS A 212 -17.28 -23.20 -0.99
N LEU A 213 -16.25 -22.38 -1.13
CA LEU A 213 -16.20 -21.26 -2.08
C LEU A 213 -14.99 -21.46 -3.00
N ASN A 214 -15.25 -21.52 -4.29
CA ASN A 214 -14.21 -21.64 -5.30
C ASN A 214 -14.19 -20.39 -6.19
N LEU A 215 -13.10 -19.62 -6.06
CA LEU A 215 -12.80 -18.38 -6.80
C LEU A 215 -11.47 -18.50 -7.55
N ASN A 216 -11.02 -19.72 -7.87
CA ASN A 216 -9.78 -19.90 -8.63
C ASN A 216 -9.86 -19.24 -10.00
N GLN A 217 -8.71 -18.77 -10.52
CA GLN A 217 -8.64 -18.20 -11.87
C GLN A 217 -9.60 -17.02 -12.04
N ASN A 218 -9.40 -16.01 -11.21
CA ASN A 218 -10.10 -14.74 -11.27
C ASN A 218 -9.10 -13.57 -11.24
N LYS A 219 -9.58 -12.34 -11.10
CA LYS A 219 -8.74 -11.12 -11.09
C LYS A 219 -8.75 -10.43 -9.72
N ILE A 220 -9.00 -11.19 -8.63
CA ILE A 220 -9.20 -10.66 -7.27
C ILE A 220 -7.89 -10.07 -6.75
N LYS A 221 -7.92 -8.78 -6.38
CA LYS A 221 -6.79 -8.05 -5.80
C LYS A 221 -6.87 -7.96 -4.27
N SER A 222 -8.08 -7.92 -3.71
CA SER A 222 -8.37 -7.82 -2.28
C SER A 222 -9.39 -8.86 -1.85
N CYS A 223 -9.21 -9.42 -0.67
CA CYS A 223 -10.13 -10.39 -0.09
C CYS A 223 -11.30 -9.75 0.67
N LYS A 224 -11.44 -8.41 0.65
CA LYS A 224 -12.55 -7.70 1.31
C LYS A 224 -13.90 -8.24 0.84
N GLY A 225 -14.78 -8.52 1.81
CA GLY A 225 -16.09 -9.12 1.57
C GLY A 225 -16.14 -10.63 1.72
N LEU A 226 -15.00 -11.35 1.74
CA LEU A 226 -14.99 -12.81 1.93
C LEU A 226 -15.10 -13.26 3.40
N SER A 227 -15.33 -12.34 4.31
CA SER A 227 -15.59 -12.59 5.73
C SER A 227 -17.03 -13.07 5.98
N ASN A 228 -17.38 -13.31 7.25
CA ASN A 228 -18.75 -13.63 7.68
C ASN A 228 -19.35 -14.94 7.08
N CYS A 229 -18.48 -15.91 6.79
CA CYS A 229 -18.90 -17.26 6.40
C CYS A 229 -18.56 -18.26 7.53
N PRO A 230 -19.33 -18.33 8.62
CA PRO A 230 -18.95 -19.08 9.82
C PRO A 230 -18.81 -20.58 9.58
N CYS A 231 -19.49 -21.13 8.59
CA CYS A 231 -19.42 -22.55 8.23
C CYS A 231 -18.39 -22.87 7.12
N LEU A 232 -17.63 -21.86 6.62
CA LEU A 232 -16.71 -22.06 5.52
C LEU A 232 -15.57 -22.98 5.93
N ASP A 233 -15.45 -24.11 5.23
CA ASP A 233 -14.44 -25.14 5.42
C ASP A 233 -13.31 -25.01 4.40
N VAL A 234 -13.66 -24.69 3.16
CA VAL A 234 -12.72 -24.67 2.03
C VAL A 234 -12.86 -23.39 1.21
N LEU A 235 -11.75 -22.65 1.10
CA LEU A 235 -11.64 -21.46 0.27
C LEU A 235 -10.53 -21.65 -0.77
N TYR A 236 -10.91 -21.54 -2.04
CA TYR A 236 -9.98 -21.62 -3.17
C TYR A 236 -9.83 -20.25 -3.85
N LEU A 237 -8.62 -19.72 -3.87
CA LEU A 237 -8.23 -18.42 -4.42
C LEU A 237 -6.98 -18.55 -5.30
N ASN A 238 -6.70 -19.74 -5.85
CA ASN A 238 -5.52 -19.91 -6.72
C ASN A 238 -5.65 -19.07 -7.99
N GLN A 239 -4.51 -18.65 -8.53
CA GLN A 239 -4.46 -17.90 -9.79
C GLN A 239 -5.34 -16.64 -9.74
N ASN A 240 -4.98 -15.76 -8.79
CA ASN A 240 -5.56 -14.44 -8.61
C ASN A 240 -4.46 -13.37 -8.52
N ARG A 241 -4.82 -12.15 -8.18
CA ARG A 241 -3.90 -11.00 -8.08
C ARG A 241 -3.77 -10.50 -6.64
N ILE A 242 -3.93 -11.39 -5.63
CA ILE A 242 -4.00 -11.05 -4.20
C ILE A 242 -2.62 -10.66 -3.68
N LYS A 243 -2.54 -9.48 -3.05
CA LYS A 243 -1.32 -8.97 -2.41
C LYS A 243 -1.35 -9.12 -0.88
N SER A 244 -2.53 -9.06 -0.24
CA SER A 244 -2.75 -9.17 1.21
C SER A 244 -3.91 -10.08 1.55
N LEU A 245 -3.88 -10.67 2.75
CA LEU A 245 -4.97 -11.50 3.29
C LEU A 245 -6.00 -10.70 4.09
N GLU A 246 -5.94 -9.37 4.07
CA GLU A 246 -6.96 -8.51 4.65
C GLU A 246 -8.32 -8.81 4.03
N GLY A 247 -9.35 -8.99 4.87
CA GLY A 247 -10.72 -9.30 4.43
C GLY A 247 -11.10 -10.78 4.52
N ILE A 248 -10.21 -11.64 5.05
CA ILE A 248 -10.54 -13.07 5.35
C ILE A 248 -10.75 -13.27 6.86
N GLU A 249 -11.23 -12.25 7.57
CA GLU A 249 -11.52 -12.35 8.99
C GLU A 249 -12.81 -13.16 9.23
N GLN A 250 -12.99 -13.64 10.46
CA GLN A 250 -14.22 -14.29 10.91
C GLN A 250 -14.57 -15.59 10.15
N LEU A 251 -13.54 -16.39 9.82
CA LEU A 251 -13.71 -17.71 9.24
C LEU A 251 -13.28 -18.82 10.24
N PRO A 252 -14.00 -19.02 11.35
CA PRO A 252 -13.55 -19.85 12.47
C PRO A 252 -13.41 -21.34 12.13
N ASN A 253 -14.09 -21.80 11.09
CA ASN A 253 -14.09 -23.21 10.68
C ASN A 253 -13.27 -23.49 9.44
N LEU A 254 -12.54 -22.49 8.91
CA LEU A 254 -11.75 -22.68 7.69
C LEU A 254 -10.60 -23.67 7.93
N ARG A 255 -10.64 -24.81 7.24
CA ARG A 255 -9.62 -25.87 7.30
C ARG A 255 -8.68 -25.86 6.11
N LYS A 256 -9.12 -25.35 4.97
CA LYS A 256 -8.33 -25.38 3.74
C LYS A 256 -8.35 -24.04 3.02
N LEU A 257 -7.17 -23.42 2.90
CA LEU A 257 -6.95 -22.17 2.16
C LEU A 257 -5.94 -22.42 1.04
N ARG A 258 -6.31 -22.08 -0.19
CA ARG A 258 -5.42 -22.16 -1.35
C ARG A 258 -5.23 -20.81 -2.00
N LEU A 259 -3.96 -20.40 -2.09
CA LEU A 259 -3.50 -19.12 -2.59
C LEU A 259 -2.36 -19.28 -3.61
N LYS A 260 -2.28 -20.44 -4.27
CA LYS A 260 -1.25 -20.70 -5.28
C LYS A 260 -1.35 -19.69 -6.42
N THR A 261 -0.21 -19.24 -6.93
CA THR A 261 -0.14 -18.26 -8.04
C THR A 261 -0.91 -16.98 -7.71
N ASN A 262 -0.38 -16.22 -6.74
CA ASN A 262 -0.85 -14.91 -6.33
C ASN A 262 0.34 -13.93 -6.24
N ARG A 263 0.16 -12.76 -5.62
CA ARG A 263 1.17 -11.69 -5.55
C ARG A 263 1.52 -11.31 -4.10
N ILE A 264 1.46 -12.28 -3.19
CA ILE A 264 1.75 -12.07 -1.76
C ILE A 264 3.27 -11.94 -1.62
N LYS A 265 3.72 -10.77 -1.12
CA LYS A 265 5.13 -10.51 -0.80
C LYS A 265 5.41 -10.66 0.68
N VAL A 266 4.52 -10.12 1.49
CA VAL A 266 4.62 -10.07 2.95
C VAL A 266 3.28 -10.44 3.59
N PHE A 267 3.34 -10.94 4.80
CA PHE A 267 2.15 -11.18 5.62
C PHE A 267 1.96 -10.02 6.61
N ASP A 268 1.63 -8.82 6.09
CA ASP A 268 1.31 -7.65 6.92
C ASP A 268 0.10 -7.92 7.81
N TYR A 269 -0.85 -8.66 7.27
CA TYR A 269 -2.03 -9.11 7.97
C TYR A 269 -2.21 -10.62 7.85
N LEU A 270 -2.23 -11.31 9.00
CA LEU A 270 -2.56 -12.72 9.10
C LEU A 270 -3.87 -12.89 9.86
N PRO A 271 -4.96 -13.32 9.19
CA PRO A 271 -6.25 -13.54 9.82
C PRO A 271 -6.17 -14.61 10.90
N ASP A 272 -7.10 -14.56 11.85
CA ASP A 272 -7.24 -15.62 12.85
C ASP A 272 -8.05 -16.81 12.29
N LEU A 273 -7.35 -17.92 12.00
CA LEU A 273 -7.91 -19.11 11.40
C LEU A 273 -7.63 -20.35 12.27
N PRO A 274 -8.33 -20.51 13.40
CA PRO A 274 -7.98 -21.48 14.45
C PRO A 274 -8.14 -22.94 14.02
N GLN A 275 -8.78 -23.22 12.91
CA GLN A 275 -8.97 -24.57 12.39
C GLN A 275 -8.15 -24.84 11.11
N LEU A 276 -7.25 -23.93 10.70
CA LEU A 276 -6.52 -24.08 9.45
C LEU A 276 -5.59 -25.30 9.49
N GLN A 277 -5.80 -26.23 8.57
CA GLN A 277 -5.05 -27.48 8.45
C GLN A 277 -4.20 -27.55 7.18
N LYS A 278 -4.67 -26.96 6.10
CA LYS A 278 -4.00 -27.02 4.80
C LYS A 278 -3.87 -25.63 4.20
N LEU A 279 -2.64 -25.20 4.00
CA LEU A 279 -2.30 -23.91 3.39
C LEU A 279 -1.46 -24.14 2.14
N THR A 280 -1.83 -23.51 1.04
CA THR A 280 -1.05 -23.52 -0.20
C THR A 280 -0.76 -22.08 -0.60
N ILE A 281 0.52 -21.69 -0.62
CA ILE A 281 1.02 -20.35 -0.98
C ILE A 281 2.19 -20.42 -1.97
N SER A 282 2.30 -21.52 -2.71
CA SER A 282 3.28 -21.67 -3.78
C SER A 282 3.04 -20.67 -4.91
N GLU A 283 4.11 -20.36 -5.67
CA GLU A 283 4.03 -19.40 -6.78
C GLU A 283 3.49 -18.03 -6.33
N ASN A 284 4.07 -17.51 -5.24
CA ASN A 284 3.86 -16.15 -4.76
C ASN A 284 5.16 -15.34 -4.86
N GLN A 285 5.23 -14.17 -4.26
CA GLN A 285 6.37 -13.25 -4.36
C GLN A 285 7.06 -13.04 -3.00
N ILE A 286 7.14 -14.10 -2.16
CA ILE A 286 7.72 -14.02 -0.82
C ILE A 286 9.26 -14.09 -0.94
N GLU A 287 9.94 -13.03 -0.51
CA GLU A 287 11.39 -12.87 -0.59
C GLU A 287 12.08 -13.08 0.76
N SER A 288 11.39 -12.90 1.89
CA SER A 288 11.96 -13.01 3.23
C SER A 288 11.58 -14.30 3.93
N ARG A 289 12.57 -14.91 4.60
CA ARG A 289 12.37 -16.08 5.47
C ARG A 289 11.47 -15.80 6.67
N ASP A 290 11.50 -14.57 7.18
CA ASP A 290 10.79 -14.19 8.40
C ASP A 290 9.28 -14.21 8.22
N GLU A 291 8.83 -14.08 6.97
CA GLU A 291 7.42 -14.22 6.63
C GLU A 291 6.89 -15.63 6.92
N PHE A 292 7.71 -16.66 6.73
CA PHE A 292 7.29 -18.03 7.04
C PHE A 292 7.15 -18.27 8.55
N ALA A 293 7.94 -17.59 9.37
CA ALA A 293 7.84 -17.68 10.83
C ALA A 293 6.48 -17.18 11.35
N LYS A 294 5.90 -16.16 10.72
CA LYS A 294 4.56 -15.64 11.05
C LYS A 294 3.46 -16.71 10.95
N LEU A 295 3.64 -17.70 10.09
CA LEU A 295 2.69 -18.81 9.90
C LEU A 295 2.63 -19.78 11.10
N CYS A 296 3.54 -19.69 12.05
CA CYS A 296 3.50 -20.43 13.33
C CYS A 296 2.23 -20.15 14.15
N LYS A 297 1.52 -19.06 13.84
CA LYS A 297 0.22 -18.74 14.41
C LYS A 297 -0.83 -19.87 14.21
N TYR A 298 -0.66 -20.69 13.18
CA TYR A 298 -1.65 -21.72 12.82
C TYR A 298 -1.31 -23.08 13.44
N ASP A 299 -1.59 -23.26 14.70
CA ASP A 299 -1.22 -24.46 15.48
C ASP A 299 -1.71 -25.79 14.88
N LYS A 300 -2.85 -25.80 14.18
CA LYS A 300 -3.44 -27.00 13.57
C LYS A 300 -2.95 -27.28 12.15
N LEU A 301 -1.98 -26.53 11.67
CA LEU A 301 -1.48 -26.70 10.32
C LEU A 301 -0.83 -28.09 10.17
N PHE A 302 -1.40 -28.88 9.27
CA PHE A 302 -1.00 -30.24 8.98
C PHE A 302 -0.18 -30.34 7.70
N LYS A 303 -0.53 -29.51 6.71
CA LYS A 303 0.12 -29.48 5.40
C LYS A 303 0.31 -28.06 4.92
N ILE A 304 1.53 -27.74 4.51
CA ILE A 304 1.86 -26.50 3.82
C ILE A 304 2.50 -26.76 2.46
N THR A 305 2.24 -25.86 1.50
CA THR A 305 2.87 -25.88 0.17
C THR A 305 3.32 -24.46 -0.17
N LEU A 306 4.65 -24.28 -0.40
CA LEU A 306 5.28 -22.96 -0.58
C LEU A 306 6.35 -22.94 -1.70
N GLU A 307 6.40 -23.98 -2.54
CA GLU A 307 7.32 -24.05 -3.67
C GLU A 307 7.25 -22.78 -4.53
N THR A 308 8.35 -22.50 -5.22
CA THR A 308 8.37 -21.42 -6.24
C THR A 308 8.00 -20.05 -5.65
N ASN A 309 8.62 -19.71 -4.51
CA ASN A 309 8.70 -18.34 -4.00
C ASN A 309 10.14 -17.85 -4.17
N PRO A 310 10.39 -16.56 -4.48
CA PRO A 310 11.73 -16.03 -4.76
C PRO A 310 12.77 -16.32 -3.68
N TYR A 311 12.35 -16.39 -2.42
CA TYR A 311 13.23 -16.76 -1.32
C TYR A 311 13.94 -18.10 -1.55
N PHE A 312 13.26 -19.13 -2.04
CA PHE A 312 13.85 -20.45 -2.24
C PHE A 312 14.80 -20.51 -3.44
N ASP A 313 14.55 -19.68 -4.45
CA ASP A 313 15.40 -19.57 -5.63
C ASP A 313 16.75 -18.91 -5.27
N SER A 314 16.74 -17.94 -4.36
CA SER A 314 17.91 -17.18 -3.94
C SER A 314 18.69 -17.81 -2.78
N SER A 315 18.03 -18.52 -1.88
CA SER A 315 18.62 -19.02 -0.62
C SER A 315 19.39 -20.32 -0.77
N GLY A 316 19.13 -21.11 -1.82
CA GLY A 316 19.67 -22.46 -1.98
C GLY A 316 19.22 -23.48 -0.94
N VAL A 317 18.26 -23.11 -0.08
CA VAL A 317 17.71 -23.96 0.99
C VAL A 317 16.41 -24.59 0.55
N THR A 318 16.26 -25.89 0.88
CA THR A 318 15.01 -26.56 0.51
C THR A 318 13.82 -26.04 1.31
N PRO A 319 12.61 -25.98 0.74
CA PRO A 319 11.41 -25.58 1.47
C PRO A 319 11.15 -26.40 2.74
N LYS A 320 11.51 -27.68 2.77
CA LYS A 320 11.39 -28.53 3.96
C LYS A 320 12.28 -28.04 5.09
N THR A 321 13.58 -27.83 4.79
CA THR A 321 14.57 -27.37 5.75
C THR A 321 14.16 -26.04 6.36
N GLU A 322 13.74 -25.08 5.51
CA GLU A 322 13.31 -23.77 6.00
C GLU A 322 12.06 -23.84 6.87
N VAL A 323 11.05 -24.59 6.44
CA VAL A 323 9.82 -24.79 7.23
C VAL A 323 10.13 -25.42 8.61
N ILE A 324 11.03 -26.39 8.67
CA ILE A 324 11.42 -27.01 9.95
C ILE A 324 12.16 -25.98 10.83
N ILE A 325 13.04 -25.17 10.26
CA ILE A 325 13.78 -24.14 11.02
C ILE A 325 12.81 -23.11 11.58
N GLN A 326 11.89 -22.58 10.76
CA GLN A 326 10.99 -21.50 11.15
C GLN A 326 9.77 -22.00 11.93
N MET A 327 9.23 -23.15 11.57
CA MET A 327 7.94 -23.66 12.03
C MET A 327 8.06 -24.99 12.79
N GLY A 328 9.25 -25.42 13.20
CA GLY A 328 9.47 -26.71 13.89
C GLY A 328 8.72 -26.86 15.22
N THR A 329 8.16 -25.77 15.75
CA THR A 329 7.29 -25.78 16.94
C THR A 329 5.88 -26.31 16.67
N LEU A 330 5.46 -26.40 15.40
CA LEU A 330 4.13 -26.86 15.01
C LEU A 330 4.04 -28.40 15.10
N LYS A 331 3.47 -28.89 16.19
CA LYS A 331 3.36 -30.33 16.49
C LYS A 331 2.55 -31.15 15.47
N HIS A 332 1.67 -30.49 14.70
CA HIS A 332 0.76 -31.14 13.76
C HIS A 332 1.25 -31.11 12.32
N LEU A 333 2.32 -30.37 12.01
CA LEU A 333 2.85 -30.29 10.66
C LEU A 333 3.51 -31.62 10.26
N LYS A 334 3.02 -32.23 9.17
CA LYS A 334 3.52 -33.52 8.67
C LYS A 334 3.93 -33.49 7.21
N PHE A 335 3.43 -32.54 6.44
CA PHE A 335 3.69 -32.49 5.01
C PHE A 335 4.12 -31.09 4.57
N VAL A 336 5.22 -31.04 3.83
CA VAL A 336 5.69 -29.85 3.11
C VAL A 336 5.77 -30.21 1.64
N ASN A 337 5.19 -29.38 0.77
CA ASN A 337 5.22 -29.55 -0.69
C ASN A 337 4.78 -30.93 -1.21
N LYS A 338 3.83 -31.58 -0.59
CA LYS A 338 3.35 -32.95 -0.89
C LYS A 338 4.21 -34.08 -0.28
N GLU A 339 5.40 -33.78 0.21
CA GLU A 339 6.30 -34.77 0.83
C GLU A 339 6.07 -34.82 2.34
N GLN A 340 6.19 -36.03 2.90
CA GLN A 340 6.11 -36.22 4.34
C GLN A 340 7.45 -35.81 4.98
N LEU A 341 7.38 -35.13 6.14
CA LEU A 341 8.55 -34.86 6.94
C LEU A 341 9.06 -36.13 7.61
N VAL A 342 10.35 -36.41 7.45
CA VAL A 342 11.03 -37.57 8.02
C VAL A 342 12.13 -37.08 8.96
N LYS A 343 12.75 -38.01 9.71
CA LYS A 343 13.73 -37.67 10.74
C LYS A 343 14.99 -36.98 10.17
N GLU A 344 15.39 -37.44 9.01
CA GLU A 344 16.55 -36.93 8.26
C GLU A 344 16.38 -35.43 7.91
N ASP A 345 15.15 -34.99 7.58
CA ASP A 345 14.83 -33.59 7.28
C ASP A 345 15.10 -32.69 8.52
N TYR A 346 14.79 -33.18 9.73
CA TYR A 346 15.05 -32.46 10.98
C TYR A 346 16.55 -32.39 11.32
N GLU A 347 17.32 -33.43 11.02
CA GLU A 347 18.77 -33.45 11.21
C GLU A 347 19.46 -32.48 10.23
N GLU A 348 19.01 -32.39 9.00
CA GLU A 348 19.48 -31.43 8.01
C GLU A 348 19.14 -29.99 8.44
N ALA A 349 17.91 -29.74 8.87
CA ALA A 349 17.49 -28.44 9.36
C ALA A 349 18.28 -27.98 10.58
N ALA A 350 18.61 -28.89 11.51
CA ALA A 350 19.45 -28.57 12.67
C ALA A 350 20.86 -28.16 12.27
N ARG A 351 21.49 -28.84 11.30
CA ARG A 351 22.81 -28.47 10.75
C ARG A 351 22.78 -27.10 10.11
N THR A 352 21.82 -26.88 9.21
CA THR A 352 21.66 -25.57 8.53
C THR A 352 21.42 -24.43 9.51
N LEU A 353 20.64 -24.67 10.57
CA LEU A 353 20.40 -23.67 11.61
C LEU A 353 21.68 -23.33 12.38
N GLN A 354 22.50 -24.33 12.65
CA GLN A 354 23.78 -24.14 13.34
C GLN A 354 24.76 -23.35 12.47
N GLU A 355 24.91 -23.71 11.20
CA GLU A 355 25.75 -22.98 10.23
C GLU A 355 25.32 -21.50 10.10
N ARG A 356 24.01 -21.22 10.08
CA ARG A 356 23.50 -19.85 10.07
C ARG A 356 23.87 -19.07 11.33
N LYS A 357 23.75 -19.69 12.50
CA LYS A 357 24.13 -19.04 13.78
C LYS A 357 25.62 -18.73 13.84
N GLU A 358 26.46 -19.65 13.40
CA GLU A 358 27.91 -19.45 13.33
C GLU A 358 28.25 -18.29 12.39
N LYS A 359 27.61 -18.23 11.21
CA LYS A 359 27.81 -17.14 10.26
C LYS A 359 27.31 -15.80 10.79
N GLU A 360 26.13 -15.76 11.39
CA GLU A 360 25.56 -14.54 12.01
C GLU A 360 26.47 -14.04 13.16
N GLU A 361 27.06 -14.96 13.94
CA GLU A 361 28.00 -14.60 15.01
C GLU A 361 29.30 -14.04 14.43
N GLU A 362 29.82 -14.63 13.35
CA GLU A 362 31.00 -14.13 12.66
C GLU A 362 30.76 -12.74 12.05
N GLU A 363 29.65 -12.54 11.35
CA GLU A 363 29.25 -11.24 10.79
C GLU A 363 29.04 -10.18 11.89
N ARG A 364 28.51 -10.58 13.06
CA ARG A 364 28.39 -9.68 14.21
C ARG A 364 29.77 -9.27 14.72
N LYS A 365 30.68 -10.22 14.87
CA LYS A 365 32.05 -9.94 15.30
C LYS A 365 32.79 -9.04 14.34
N GLN A 366 32.60 -9.25 13.03
CA GLN A 366 33.17 -8.38 11.98
C GLN A 366 32.63 -6.97 12.09
N ARG A 367 31.30 -6.78 12.22
CA ARG A 367 30.67 -5.46 12.39
C ARG A 367 31.16 -4.75 13.68
N GLU A 368 31.28 -5.48 14.80
CA GLU A 368 31.79 -4.93 16.05
C GLU A 368 33.26 -4.49 15.90
N GLU A 369 34.06 -5.25 15.15
CA GLU A 369 35.47 -4.92 14.86
C GLU A 369 35.56 -3.69 13.93
N GLU A 370 34.77 -3.63 12.86
CA GLU A 370 34.70 -2.48 11.95
C GLU A 370 34.25 -1.22 12.70
N GLU A 371 33.24 -1.31 13.55
CA GLU A 371 32.79 -0.21 14.37
C GLU A 371 33.85 0.29 15.33
N ARG A 372 34.62 -0.66 15.95
CA ARG A 372 35.76 -0.32 16.82
C ARG A 372 36.82 0.44 16.02
N GLN A 373 37.24 -0.09 14.88
CA GLN A 373 38.22 0.55 13.99
C GLN A 373 37.78 1.95 13.55
N ARG A 374 36.50 2.11 13.19
CA ARG A 374 35.96 3.41 12.85
C ARG A 374 36.01 4.41 14.00
N LYS A 375 35.67 3.97 15.24
CA LYS A 375 35.75 4.83 16.41
C LYS A 375 37.20 5.21 16.74
N GLU A 376 38.15 4.28 16.61
CA GLU A 376 39.57 4.55 16.80
C GLU A 376 40.10 5.54 15.76
N GLU A 377 39.68 5.42 14.51
CA GLU A 377 40.05 6.34 13.45
C GLU A 377 39.43 7.72 13.66
N GLU A 378 38.15 7.81 14.03
CA GLU A 378 37.49 9.07 14.38
C GLU A 378 38.19 9.78 15.56
N GLU A 379 38.62 9.01 16.58
CA GLU A 379 39.39 9.54 17.74
C GLU A 379 40.76 10.05 17.29
N ARG A 380 41.44 9.32 16.40
CA ARG A 380 42.73 9.74 15.85
C ARG A 380 42.60 11.05 15.09
N ILE A 381 41.63 11.16 14.20
CA ILE A 381 41.32 12.40 13.43
C ILE A 381 40.99 13.54 14.37
N ARG A 382 40.22 13.29 15.43
CA ARG A 382 39.89 14.33 16.41
C ARG A 382 41.15 14.83 17.14
N LYS A 383 42.03 13.92 17.57
CA LYS A 383 43.30 14.30 18.22
C LYS A 383 44.22 15.08 17.28
N GLU A 384 44.34 14.67 16.04
CA GLU A 384 45.09 15.40 15.01
C GLU A 384 44.55 16.85 14.80
N LYS A 385 43.24 16.98 14.74
CA LYS A 385 42.62 18.33 14.62
C LYS A 385 42.85 19.18 15.87
N GLU A 386 42.72 18.63 17.06
CA GLU A 386 42.99 19.29 18.33
C GLU A 386 44.45 19.75 18.41
N GLU A 387 45.41 18.94 17.93
CA GLU A 387 46.82 19.27 17.88
C GLU A 387 47.11 20.39 16.83
N GLU A 388 46.51 20.28 15.66
CA GLU A 388 46.62 21.33 14.61
C GLU A 388 46.05 22.69 15.10
N GLU A 389 44.92 22.66 15.78
CA GLU A 389 44.32 23.85 16.36
C GLU A 389 45.19 24.46 17.47
N ARG A 390 45.81 23.58 18.32
CA ARG A 390 46.76 24.04 19.33
C ARG A 390 47.98 24.71 18.71
N LEU A 391 48.55 24.08 17.65
CA LEU A 391 49.69 24.65 16.95
C LEU A 391 49.35 26.01 16.29
N LYS A 392 48.16 26.14 15.68
CA LYS A 392 47.67 27.41 15.12
C LYS A 392 47.53 28.47 16.20
N ARG A 393 46.99 28.16 17.37
CA ARG A 393 46.89 29.08 18.50
C ARG A 393 48.26 29.53 19.02
N GLU A 394 49.23 28.62 19.12
CA GLU A 394 50.59 28.91 19.49
C GLU A 394 51.28 29.83 18.48
N GLU A 395 51.05 29.63 17.19
CA GLU A 395 51.57 30.45 16.10
C GLU A 395 50.93 31.85 16.12
N GLU A 396 49.60 31.93 16.25
CA GLU A 396 48.90 33.21 16.41
C GLU A 396 49.36 34.01 17.63
N GLU A 397 49.64 33.30 18.76
CA GLU A 397 50.15 33.95 19.96
C GLU A 397 51.58 34.49 19.75
N LYS A 398 52.43 33.75 19.01
CA LYS A 398 53.75 34.24 18.62
C LYS A 398 53.68 35.49 17.75
N ILE A 399 52.82 35.43 16.69
CA ILE A 399 52.63 36.58 15.82
C ILE A 399 52.08 37.77 16.59
N ARG A 400 51.20 37.58 17.54
CA ARG A 400 50.69 38.64 18.40
C ARG A 400 51.76 39.23 19.27
N LYS A 401 52.60 38.42 19.89
CA LYS A 401 53.74 38.86 20.72
C LYS A 401 54.78 39.64 19.89
N GLU A 402 55.07 39.19 18.67
CA GLU A 402 55.98 39.87 17.76
C GLU A 402 55.41 41.23 17.33
N LYS A 403 54.13 41.34 17.05
CA LYS A 403 53.45 42.61 16.73
C LYS A 403 53.44 43.57 17.92
N GLU A 404 53.16 43.04 19.14
CA GLU A 404 53.21 43.84 20.38
C GLU A 404 54.63 44.39 20.66
N GLU A 405 55.65 43.57 20.36
CA GLU A 405 57.05 43.98 20.52
C GLU A 405 57.46 45.01 19.44
N GLU A 406 57.04 44.81 18.19
CA GLU A 406 57.26 45.79 17.12
C GLU A 406 56.57 47.15 17.40
N GLU A 407 55.35 47.08 17.92
CA GLU A 407 54.60 48.29 18.28
C GLU A 407 55.26 48.98 19.49
N ARG A 408 55.80 48.24 20.46
CA ARG A 408 56.53 48.78 21.57
C ARG A 408 57.81 49.47 21.08
N LEU A 409 58.58 48.85 20.20
CA LEU A 409 59.78 49.39 19.61
C LEU A 409 59.45 50.69 18.80
N LYS A 410 58.39 50.72 18.01
CA LYS A 410 57.96 51.92 17.31
C LYS A 410 57.57 53.06 18.26
N ARG A 411 56.89 52.73 19.38
CA ARG A 411 56.58 53.76 20.43
C ARG A 411 57.84 54.26 21.11
N GLU A 412 58.82 53.43 21.37
CA GLU A 412 60.10 53.81 21.93
C GLU A 412 60.93 54.67 20.94
N GLU A 413 60.87 54.42 19.62
CA GLU A 413 61.47 55.25 18.58
C GLU A 413 60.74 56.56 18.44
N GLU A 414 59.40 56.56 18.43
CA GLU A 414 58.62 57.82 18.42
C GLU A 414 58.88 58.67 19.65
N GLU A 415 59.02 58.08 20.82
CA GLU A 415 59.33 58.77 22.06
C GLU A 415 60.76 59.35 22.03
N LYS A 416 61.72 58.63 21.46
CA LYS A 416 63.09 59.11 21.26
C LYS A 416 63.12 60.29 20.27
N LEU A 417 62.40 60.09 19.13
CA LEU A 417 62.30 61.18 18.13
C LEU A 417 61.60 62.42 18.68
N LYS A 418 60.60 62.25 19.54
CA LYS A 418 59.91 63.34 20.22
C LYS A 418 60.85 64.06 21.24
N LYS A 419 61.64 63.27 21.97
CA LYS A 419 62.65 63.85 22.90
C LYS A 419 63.74 64.58 22.14
N GLU A 420 64.20 64.04 21.00
CA GLU A 420 65.17 64.76 20.14
C GLU A 420 64.58 66.07 19.56
N GLN A 421 63.31 66.08 19.15
CA GLN A 421 62.60 67.23 18.69
C GLN A 421 62.40 68.27 19.82
N GLU A 422 62.07 67.86 21.04
CA GLU A 422 61.95 68.74 22.21
C GLU A 422 63.30 69.30 22.63
N GLU A 423 64.37 68.47 22.49
CA GLU A 423 65.73 68.98 22.76
C GLU A 423 66.23 69.92 21.69
N GLU A 424 65.92 69.70 20.41
CA GLU A 424 66.18 70.61 19.31
C GLU A 424 65.39 71.92 19.44
N GLU A 425 64.07 71.79 19.82
CA GLU A 425 63.28 73.02 20.12
C GLU A 425 63.79 73.77 21.35
N ARG A 426 64.27 73.06 22.36
CA ARG A 426 64.89 73.71 23.54
C ARG A 426 66.16 74.39 23.14
N LEU A 427 67.01 73.73 22.34
CA LEU A 427 68.25 74.38 21.82
C LEU A 427 67.94 75.61 20.93
N LYS A 428 66.89 75.51 20.10
CA LYS A 428 66.42 76.66 19.29
C LYS A 428 65.87 77.80 20.17
N ARG A 429 65.15 77.50 21.26
CA ARG A 429 64.69 78.46 22.25
C ARG A 429 65.88 79.11 23.03
N GLU A 430 66.87 78.34 23.41
CA GLU A 430 68.08 78.80 24.04
C GLU A 430 68.89 79.66 23.06
N GLU A 431 68.92 79.39 21.74
CA GLU A 431 69.48 80.22 20.73
C GLU A 431 68.68 81.52 20.47
N GLU A 432 67.31 81.39 20.51
CA GLU A 432 66.43 82.63 20.40
C GLU A 432 66.51 83.47 21.64
N GLU A 433 66.63 82.89 22.88
CA GLU A 433 66.86 83.68 24.08
C GLU A 433 68.24 84.34 24.10
N LYS A 434 69.27 83.72 23.51
CA LYS A 434 70.57 84.37 23.31
C LYS A 434 70.57 85.50 22.28
N LYS A 435 69.62 85.45 21.32
CA LYS A 435 69.39 86.53 20.31
C LYS A 435 68.48 87.64 20.80
N LYS A 436 67.70 87.44 21.88
CA LYS A 436 66.79 88.48 22.50
C LYS A 436 67.47 89.31 23.60
N GLY A 437 68.77 89.02 23.92
CA GLY A 437 69.53 89.77 24.87
C GLY A 437 70.17 91.06 24.30
N GLU A 438 70.00 91.33 23.02
CA GLU A 438 70.45 92.57 22.38
C GLU A 438 69.31 93.18 21.56
N ASN A 439 68.40 93.82 22.20
CA ASN A 439 67.67 94.97 21.81
C ASN A 439 66.50 95.20 22.72
N GLU A 440 66.71 95.96 23.71
CA GLU A 440 65.69 96.69 24.44
C GLU A 440 65.15 97.81 23.56
N GLU A 441 63.96 98.19 23.87
CA GLU A 441 63.20 99.40 23.62
C GLU A 441 62.20 99.38 22.47
N GLY A 442 60.97 99.49 22.88
CA GLY A 442 59.97 100.19 22.04
C GLY A 442 58.56 99.59 22.12
N GLU A 443 57.87 100.17 23.11
CA GLU A 443 56.46 100.60 23.06
C GLU A 443 55.35 99.53 22.70
N GLN A 444 54.61 99.17 23.71
CA GLN A 444 53.25 99.62 24.05
C GLN A 444 52.19 99.62 22.97
N LYS A 445 51.08 99.00 23.41
CA LYS A 445 49.65 99.32 23.16
C LYS A 445 48.94 98.43 22.12
N GLU A 446 47.99 97.95 22.59
CA GLU A 446 46.57 98.11 22.71
C GLU A 446 45.73 97.02 22.04
N ASN A 447 44.94 96.49 22.90
CA ASN A 447 43.49 96.21 22.81
C ASN A 447 43.02 95.07 21.96
N GLU A 448 42.39 94.22 22.70
CA GLU A 448 40.96 94.08 23.02
C GLU A 448 40.13 93.52 21.91
N GLU A 449 39.40 92.54 22.39
CA GLU A 449 38.00 92.20 22.04
C GLU A 449 37.80 91.40 20.75
N ASN A 450 37.17 90.36 20.81
CA ASN A 450 35.83 89.92 21.08
C ASN A 450 35.65 88.49 20.54
N GLU A 451 35.18 87.71 21.39
CA GLU A 451 33.84 87.16 21.47
C GLU A 451 33.32 86.42 20.24
N ASN A 452 32.96 85.23 20.60
CA ASN A 452 31.69 84.62 20.37
C ASN A 452 31.44 83.84 19.08
N GLU A 453 30.90 82.79 19.46
CA GLU A 453 29.68 82.11 19.02
C GLU A 453 29.85 81.08 17.92
N GLU A 454 29.49 80.02 18.43
CA GLU A 454 28.32 79.17 18.17
C GLU A 454 28.48 78.22 16.94
N ASN A 455 28.38 77.08 17.23
CA ASN A 455 27.19 76.20 17.32
C ASN A 455 27.01 75.24 16.17
N GLU A 456 26.70 74.10 16.60
CA GLU A 456 25.79 73.11 16.01
C GLU A 456 26.18 72.34 14.73
N GLY A 457 26.02 71.09 14.95
CA GLY A 457 25.20 70.31 14.03
C GLY A 457 25.81 69.03 13.55
N GLY A 458 25.31 68.02 14.14
CA GLY A 458 24.50 66.99 13.52
C GLY A 458 25.34 65.84 12.92
N ASP A 459 25.27 64.78 13.51
CA ASP A 459 24.26 63.71 13.50
C ASP A 459 24.39 62.77 12.31
N LYS A 460 24.21 61.51 12.67
CA LYS A 460 23.78 60.31 11.94
C LYS A 460 24.84 59.33 11.46
N ASN A 461 24.84 58.23 12.22
CA ASN A 461 24.22 56.92 11.91
C ASN A 461 24.82 56.17 10.74
N GLU A 462 25.16 54.96 10.99
CA GLU A 462 24.44 53.68 10.73
C GLU A 462 25.40 52.55 11.10
N GLU A 463 25.07 51.76 12.07
CA GLU A 463 24.43 50.45 12.09
C GLU A 463 25.00 49.46 11.06
N ASN A 464 25.59 48.40 11.53
CA ASN A 464 25.25 47.08 10.98
C ASN A 464 25.44 45.97 12.01
N GLU A 465 24.32 45.35 12.24
CA GLU A 465 24.08 44.14 13.01
C GLU A 465 24.79 42.95 12.36
N ASN A 466 25.23 42.04 13.18
CA ASN A 466 25.33 40.66 12.78
C ASN A 466 24.87 39.74 13.91
N GLU A 467 23.67 39.22 13.71
CA GLU A 467 23.04 38.20 14.53
C GLU A 467 23.75 36.89 14.37
N ASN A 468 24.03 36.29 15.48
CA ASN A 468 24.24 34.83 15.60
C ASN A 468 22.96 34.24 16.16
N GLU A 469 22.35 33.35 15.43
CA GLU A 469 21.35 32.44 15.96
C GLU A 469 22.00 31.09 16.31
N ASP A 470 22.02 30.85 17.56
CA ASP A 470 22.11 29.52 18.17
C ASP A 470 20.79 28.83 17.98
N ASN A 471 20.82 27.57 17.59
CA ASN A 471 19.66 26.70 17.66
C ASN A 471 20.03 25.40 18.39
N GLU A 472 19.73 25.39 19.66
CA GLU A 472 19.52 24.19 20.45
C GLU A 472 18.09 23.71 20.24
N GLY A 473 17.93 22.42 20.05
CA GLY A 473 16.64 21.75 20.05
C GLY A 473 16.81 20.30 20.47
N GLY A 474 16.79 20.10 21.77
CA GLY A 474 16.50 18.80 22.35
C GLY A 474 15.00 18.56 22.34
N GLY A 475 14.60 17.32 22.47
CA GLY A 475 13.23 16.93 22.65
C GLY A 475 13.09 15.44 22.69
N ASP A 476 12.90 14.99 23.89
CA ASP A 476 12.62 13.62 24.32
C ASP A 476 11.18 13.22 24.05
N ASP A 477 10.99 11.91 24.11
CA ASP A 477 9.85 11.14 24.62
C ASP A 477 8.54 11.04 23.79
N GLU A 478 8.28 9.89 23.34
CA GLU A 478 7.47 8.73 23.75
C GLU A 478 7.31 7.68 22.64
#